data_03a7611af2a557d40c91f1162077eed3
#
_entry.id   03a7611af2a557d40c91f1162077eed3
#
_cell.length_a   1.000
_cell.length_b   1.000
_cell.length_c   1.000
_cell.angle_alpha   90.00
_cell.angle_beta   90.00
_cell.angle_gamma   90.00
#
_symmetry.space_group_name_H-M   'P 1'
#
loop_
_entity.id
_entity.type
_entity.pdbx_description
1 polymer ?
#
loop_
_entity_poly.entity_id
_entity_poly.type
_entity_poly.pdbx_seq_one_letter_code
_entity_poly.pdbx_strand_id
1 'polypeptide(L)' 'MTVESTEYNRELRPVVTVKEAGDYLRVSKSTINRLLNEGLLRRRKVGSRTLIDRSDIEALIS' A
#
# COMPACT_ATOMS: atom_id res chain seq x y z
N MET A 1 4.86 24.80 -2.54
CA MET A 1 4.19 24.15 -3.62
C MET A 1 4.66 22.74 -3.80
N THR A 2 5.93 22.60 -4.04
CA THR A 2 6.49 21.31 -4.33
C THR A 2 6.27 20.32 -3.20
N VAL A 3 6.46 20.79 -1.98
CA VAL A 3 6.29 19.94 -0.83
C VAL A 3 4.86 19.45 -0.72
N GLU A 4 3.94 20.36 -0.94
CA GLU A 4 2.55 19.99 -0.89
C GLU A 4 2.20 19.00 -1.97
N SER A 5 2.75 19.20 -3.15
CA SER A 5 2.51 18.28 -4.23
C SER A 5 2.98 16.88 -3.90
N THR A 6 4.13 16.79 -3.24
CA THR A 6 4.68 15.50 -2.89
C THR A 6 3.78 14.76 -1.92
N GLU A 7 3.31 15.44 -0.88
CA GLU A 7 2.43 14.79 0.08
C GLU A 7 1.10 14.45 -0.53
N TYR A 8 0.60 15.34 -1.35
CA TYR A 8 -0.65 15.12 -2.02
C TYR A 8 -0.57 13.89 -2.92
N ASN A 9 0.53 13.80 -3.66
CA ASN A 9 0.72 12.66 -4.56
C ASN A 9 0.82 11.36 -3.79
N ARG A 10 1.43 11.38 -2.61
CA ARG A 10 1.54 10.18 -1.83
C ARG A 10 0.18 9.64 -1.42
N GLU A 11 -0.74 10.53 -1.07
CA GLU A 11 -2.07 10.11 -0.67
C GLU A 11 -2.91 9.64 -1.85
N LEU A 12 -2.65 10.21 -3.01
CA LEU A 12 -3.43 9.87 -4.19
C LEU A 12 -2.82 8.75 -5.01
N ARG A 13 -1.65 8.26 -4.61
CA ARG A 13 -0.99 7.22 -5.38
C ARG A 13 -1.87 5.99 -5.48
N PRO A 14 -1.96 5.39 -6.66
CA PRO A 14 -2.75 4.16 -6.81
C PRO A 14 -2.08 2.95 -6.19
N VAL A 15 -0.78 3.04 -5.89
CA VAL A 15 -0.05 1.94 -5.27
C VAL A 15 0.75 2.47 -4.09
N VAL A 16 1.01 1.58 -3.13
CA VAL A 16 1.79 1.92 -1.94
C VAL A 16 2.77 0.80 -1.67
N THR A 17 3.80 1.10 -0.87
CA THR A 17 4.75 0.08 -0.46
C THR A 17 4.15 -0.75 0.66
N VAL A 18 4.82 -1.89 0.97
CA VAL A 18 4.38 -2.73 2.08
C VAL A 18 4.40 -1.93 3.38
N LYS A 19 5.44 -1.12 3.58
CA LYS A 19 5.52 -0.31 4.78
C LYS A 19 4.38 0.69 4.86
N GLU A 20 4.09 1.36 3.75
CA GLU A 20 3.00 2.32 3.73
C GLU A 20 1.67 1.67 3.99
N ALA A 21 1.46 0.47 3.43
CA ALA A 21 0.23 -0.25 3.67
C ALA A 21 0.09 -0.62 5.15
N GLY A 22 1.18 -1.05 5.76
CA GLY A 22 1.15 -1.38 7.17
C GLY A 22 0.84 -0.16 8.03
N ASP A 23 1.45 0.97 7.71
CA ASP A 23 1.19 2.20 8.43
C ASP A 23 -0.26 2.65 8.25
N TYR A 24 -0.76 2.52 7.06
CA TYR A 24 -2.12 2.94 6.75
C TYR A 24 -3.14 2.09 7.51
N LEU A 25 -2.93 0.79 7.53
CA LEU A 25 -3.85 -0.13 8.21
C LEU A 25 -3.49 -0.32 9.68
N ARG A 26 -2.37 0.22 10.11
CA ARG A 26 -1.89 0.12 11.49
C ARG A 26 -1.64 -1.31 11.88
N VAL A 27 -1.00 -2.04 11.00
CA VAL A 27 -0.62 -3.43 11.27
C VAL A 27 0.84 -3.62 10.90
N SER A 28 1.40 -4.73 11.32
CA SER A 28 2.81 -5.03 11.05
C SER A 28 2.99 -5.48 9.62
N LYS A 29 4.25 -5.48 9.17
CA LYS A 29 4.59 -6.00 7.86
C LYS A 29 4.23 -7.47 7.73
N SER A 30 4.37 -8.22 8.82
CA SER A 30 4.00 -9.63 8.82
C SER A 30 2.54 -9.80 8.46
N THR A 31 1.69 -8.96 9.02
CA THR A 31 0.26 -9.01 8.72
C THR A 31 0.01 -8.69 7.26
N ILE A 32 0.71 -7.67 6.74
CA ILE A 32 0.55 -7.32 5.33
C ILE A 32 0.98 -8.49 4.44
N ASN A 33 2.10 -9.12 4.76
CA ASN A 33 2.56 -10.25 3.98
C ASN A 33 1.57 -11.40 4.02
N ARG A 34 0.93 -11.61 5.15
CA ARG A 34 -0.08 -12.63 5.25
C ARG A 34 -1.28 -12.32 4.37
N LEU A 35 -1.70 -11.05 4.36
CA LEU A 35 -2.82 -10.65 3.51
C LEU A 35 -2.48 -10.83 2.04
N LEU A 36 -1.23 -10.57 1.67
CA LEU A 36 -0.80 -10.80 0.30
C LEU A 36 -0.82 -12.28 -0.04
N ASN A 37 -0.36 -13.11 0.89
CA ASN A 37 -0.34 -14.56 0.66
C ASN A 37 -1.75 -15.14 0.58
N GLU A 38 -2.69 -14.55 1.30
CA GLU A 38 -4.06 -15.00 1.27
C GLU A 38 -4.85 -14.47 0.09
N GLY A 39 -4.25 -13.58 -0.68
CA GLY A 39 -4.91 -13.04 -1.85
C GLY A 39 -5.85 -11.90 -1.57
N LEU A 40 -5.86 -11.40 -0.34
CA LEU A 40 -6.71 -10.27 0.01
C LEU A 40 -6.14 -8.94 -0.45
N LEU A 41 -4.84 -8.90 -0.64
CA LEU A 41 -4.15 -7.77 -1.25
C LEU A 41 -3.37 -8.30 -2.44
N ARG A 42 -3.30 -7.51 -3.50
CA ARG A 42 -2.55 -7.89 -4.68
C ARG A 42 -1.23 -7.16 -4.70
N ARG A 43 -0.18 -7.89 -5.03
CA ARG A 43 1.13 -7.29 -5.12
C ARG A 43 1.45 -6.96 -6.58
N ARG A 44 2.13 -5.84 -6.74
CA ARG A 44 2.62 -5.44 -8.05
C ARG A 44 4.13 -5.29 -7.93
N LYS A 45 4.83 -6.02 -8.77
CA LYS A 45 6.30 -5.94 -8.80
C LYS A 45 6.71 -4.92 -9.83
N VAL A 46 7.45 -3.91 -9.38
CA VAL A 46 7.99 -2.90 -10.28
C VAL A 46 9.48 -2.85 -10.01
N GLY A 47 10.25 -3.41 -10.93
CA GLY A 47 11.67 -3.57 -10.68
C GLY A 47 11.88 -4.49 -9.50
N SER A 48 12.64 -4.03 -8.52
CA SER A 48 12.86 -4.81 -7.30
C SER A 48 11.90 -4.44 -6.18
N ARG A 49 10.91 -3.62 -6.48
CA ARG A 49 9.98 -3.15 -5.46
C ARG A 49 8.69 -3.93 -5.49
N THR A 50 8.14 -4.19 -4.31
CA THR A 50 6.83 -4.79 -4.17
C THR A 50 5.86 -3.69 -3.76
N LEU A 51 4.84 -3.49 -4.58
CA LEU A 51 3.84 -2.47 -4.33
C LEU A 51 2.47 -3.12 -4.20
N ILE A 52 1.56 -2.43 -3.55
CA ILE A 52 0.22 -2.94 -3.29
C ILE A 52 -0.78 -1.94 -3.82
N ASP A 53 -1.83 -2.43 -4.47
CA ASP A 53 -2.88 -1.55 -4.97
C ASP A 53 -3.60 -0.92 -3.80
N ARG A 54 -3.69 0.40 -3.82
CA ARG A 54 -4.37 1.13 -2.77
C ARG A 54 -5.85 0.75 -2.68
N SER A 55 -6.46 0.48 -3.82
CA SER A 55 -7.87 0.12 -3.84
C SER A 55 -8.13 -1.18 -3.09
N ASP A 56 -7.18 -2.11 -3.12
CA ASP A 56 -7.32 -3.35 -2.37
C ASP A 56 -7.32 -3.07 -0.88
N ILE A 57 -6.47 -2.14 -0.45
CA ILE A 57 -6.40 -1.78 0.96
C ILE A 57 -7.70 -1.14 1.39
N GLU A 58 -8.23 -0.26 0.58
CA GLU A 58 -9.46 0.42 0.93
C GLU A 58 -10.64 -0.53 0.97
N ALA A 59 -10.61 -1.56 0.14
CA ALA A 59 -11.66 -2.56 0.15
C ALA A 59 -11.68 -3.35 1.45
N LEU A 60 -10.52 -3.51 2.08
CA LEU A 60 -10.46 -4.24 3.34
C LEU A 60 -11.12 -3.47 4.49
N ILE A 61 -11.11 -2.16 4.44
CA ILE A 61 -11.59 -1.34 5.53
C ILE A 61 -12.93 -0.68 5.26
N SER A 62 -13.49 -0.91 4.10
CA SER A 62 -14.77 -0.30 3.77
C SER A 62 -15.94 -1.25 3.99
#